data_1a4ec9729e3d91266dc396b020d0095d
#
_entry.id   1a4ec9729e3d91266dc396b020d0095d
#
_cell.length_a   1.000
_cell.length_b   1.000
_cell.length_c   1.000
_cell.angle_alpha   90.00
_cell.angle_beta   90.00
_cell.angle_gamma   90.00
#
_symmetry.space_group_name_H-M   'P 1'
#
loop_
_entity.id
_entity.type
_entity.pdbx_description
1 polymer ?
#
loop_
_entity_poly.entity_id
_entity_poly.type
_entity_poly.pdbx_seq_one_letter_code
_entity_poly.pdbx_strand_id
1 'polypeptide(L)'
;MMSNKYENRPYYLAIEGANGIIWLVPLSSKVEKYRLSIAADEKKYGKGKCIFHYIARVKGKDSAFLIGDAIPVIEKYLLRPFTVNGSPFVVEDEKDIKAIQSKLSRYLALVRNGRLKPYADILDIEKSLLKELTLF
;
A
#
# COMPACT_ATOMS: atom_id res chain seq x y z
N MET A 1 -14.01 -23.76 9.33
CA MET A 1 -13.03 -23.99 8.26
C MET A 1 -11.81 -23.16 8.48
N MET A 2 -10.74 -23.83 8.81
CA MET A 2 -9.49 -23.15 9.10
C MET A 2 -8.93 -22.42 7.89
N SER A 3 -9.09 -23.00 6.71
CA SER A 3 -8.56 -22.40 5.50
C SER A 3 -9.12 -21.02 5.21
N ASN A 4 -10.40 -20.82 5.47
CA ASN A 4 -11.05 -19.54 5.20
C ASN A 4 -10.46 -18.41 6.03
N LYS A 5 -10.02 -18.73 7.23
CA LYS A 5 -9.44 -17.74 8.12
C LYS A 5 -8.14 -17.14 7.54
N TYR A 6 -7.35 -17.98 6.88
CA TYR A 6 -6.10 -17.53 6.27
C TYR A 6 -6.32 -16.91 4.91
N GLU A 7 -7.27 -17.44 4.16
CA GLU A 7 -7.59 -16.92 2.84
C GLU A 7 -8.15 -15.49 2.87
N ASN A 8 -8.82 -15.15 3.97
CA ASN A 8 -9.42 -13.83 4.11
C ASN A 8 -8.50 -12.80 4.76
N ARG A 9 -7.29 -13.19 5.10
CA ARG A 9 -6.35 -12.24 5.68
C ARG A 9 -5.89 -11.25 4.62
N PRO A 10 -5.86 -9.96 4.97
CA PRO A 10 -5.35 -8.99 4.03
C PRO A 10 -3.86 -9.21 3.81
N TYR A 11 -3.45 -9.00 2.60
CA TYR A 11 -2.06 -9.01 2.25
C TYR A 11 -1.58 -7.59 2.06
N TYR A 12 -0.29 -7.37 2.25
CA TYR A 12 0.29 -6.04 2.14
C TYR A 12 1.56 -6.09 1.32
N LEU A 13 1.77 -5.06 0.52
CA LEU A 13 3.05 -4.81 -0.10
C LEU A 13 3.80 -3.83 0.81
N ALA A 14 5.00 -4.21 1.24
CA ALA A 14 5.83 -3.35 2.07
C ALA A 14 6.75 -2.53 1.18
N ILE A 15 6.67 -1.21 1.30
CA ILE A 15 7.51 -0.28 0.55
C ILE A 15 8.33 0.52 1.54
N GLU A 16 9.66 0.43 1.42
CA GLU A 16 10.54 1.19 2.29
C GLU A 16 10.45 2.67 1.96
N GLY A 17 10.17 3.46 2.97
CA GLY A 17 10.19 4.89 2.88
C GLY A 17 11.47 5.47 3.47
N ALA A 18 11.47 6.77 3.67
CA ALA A 18 12.60 7.44 4.30
C ALA A 18 12.60 7.19 5.81
N ASN A 19 13.79 7.30 6.40
CA ASN A 19 13.95 7.34 7.85
C ASN A 19 13.49 6.09 8.61
N GLY A 20 13.51 4.93 7.96
CA GLY A 20 13.13 3.68 8.61
C GLY A 20 11.65 3.38 8.64
N ILE A 21 10.85 4.22 8.02
CA ILE A 21 9.41 3.98 7.90
C ILE A 21 9.15 3.03 6.74
N ILE A 22 8.29 2.06 6.98
CA ILE A 22 7.84 1.13 5.95
C ILE A 22 6.35 1.37 5.73
N TRP A 23 5.95 1.53 4.48
CA TRP A 23 4.55 1.74 4.13
C TRP A 23 3.94 0.43 3.69
N LEU A 24 2.88 0.01 4.36
CA LEU A 24 2.15 -1.20 4.02
C LEU A 24 0.96 -0.83 3.16
N VAL A 25 1.00 -1.28 1.91
CA VAL A 25 -0.08 -1.05 0.94
C VAL A 25 -0.94 -2.31 0.88
N PRO A 26 -2.21 -2.23 1.30
CA PRO A 26 -3.07 -3.42 1.29
C PRO A 26 -3.40 -3.85 -0.13
N LEU A 27 -3.59 -5.16 -0.30
CA LEU A 27 -4.05 -5.75 -1.55
C LEU A 27 -5.46 -6.26 -1.39
N SER A 28 -6.23 -6.20 -2.47
CA SER A 28 -7.58 -6.72 -2.51
C SER A 28 -7.79 -7.57 -3.76
N SER A 29 -8.54 -8.64 -3.62
CA SER A 29 -8.93 -9.46 -4.76
C SER A 29 -10.15 -8.90 -5.50
N LYS A 30 -10.78 -7.86 -4.97
CA LYS A 30 -11.97 -7.25 -5.58
C LYS A 30 -11.58 -6.30 -6.71
N VAL A 31 -10.94 -6.86 -7.71
CA VAL A 31 -10.31 -6.11 -8.79
C VAL A 31 -11.30 -5.27 -9.59
N GLU A 32 -12.47 -5.82 -9.88
CA GLU A 32 -13.44 -5.10 -10.70
C GLU A 32 -13.96 -3.83 -10.03
N LYS A 33 -14.16 -3.88 -8.72
CA LYS A 33 -14.55 -2.70 -7.97
C LYS A 33 -13.53 -1.58 -8.13
N TYR A 34 -12.26 -1.93 -8.02
CA TYR A 34 -11.19 -0.93 -8.08
C TYR A 34 -10.86 -0.51 -9.51
N ARG A 35 -11.10 -1.37 -10.51
CA ARG A 35 -11.00 -0.96 -11.91
C ARG A 35 -11.98 0.17 -12.22
N LEU A 36 -13.20 0.08 -11.67
CA LEU A 36 -14.19 1.14 -11.85
C LEU A 36 -13.75 2.43 -11.19
N SER A 37 -13.16 2.35 -10.00
CA SER A 37 -12.64 3.52 -9.30
C SER A 37 -11.50 4.17 -10.07
N ILE A 38 -10.58 3.36 -10.61
CA ILE A 38 -9.47 3.85 -11.41
C ILE A 38 -9.99 4.55 -12.67
N ALA A 39 -10.95 3.92 -13.35
CA ALA A 39 -11.52 4.48 -14.57
C ALA A 39 -12.20 5.83 -14.30
N ALA A 40 -12.90 5.95 -13.18
CA ALA A 40 -13.55 7.19 -12.79
C ALA A 40 -12.52 8.30 -12.54
N ASP A 41 -11.43 7.97 -11.85
CA ASP A 41 -10.36 8.94 -11.58
C ASP A 41 -9.65 9.35 -12.86
N GLU A 42 -9.39 8.39 -13.74
CA GLU A 42 -8.73 8.70 -15.00
C GLU A 42 -9.61 9.55 -15.93
N LYS A 43 -10.91 9.34 -15.86
CA LYS A 43 -11.84 10.18 -16.62
C LYS A 43 -11.82 11.62 -16.12
N LYS A 44 -11.67 11.79 -14.82
CA LYS A 44 -11.68 13.11 -14.21
C LYS A 44 -10.32 13.83 -14.30
N TYR A 45 -9.24 13.10 -14.08
CA TYR A 45 -7.90 13.70 -13.96
C TYR A 45 -6.94 13.37 -15.11
N GLY A 46 -7.27 12.38 -15.91
CA GLY A 46 -6.43 11.96 -17.04
C GLY A 46 -5.89 10.56 -16.88
N LYS A 47 -5.50 9.96 -17.98
CA LYS A 47 -4.99 8.60 -18.03
C LYS A 47 -3.72 8.49 -17.16
N GLY A 48 -3.67 7.46 -16.32
CA GLY A 48 -2.52 7.23 -15.43
C GLY A 48 -2.46 8.15 -14.23
N LYS A 49 -3.46 8.98 -14.01
CA LYS A 49 -3.45 9.97 -12.91
C LYS A 49 -4.13 9.47 -11.63
N CYS A 50 -4.67 8.26 -11.62
CA CYS A 50 -5.20 7.69 -10.39
C CYS A 50 -4.04 7.34 -9.45
N ILE A 51 -4.04 7.89 -8.24
CA ILE A 51 -3.00 7.64 -7.25
C ILE A 51 -3.47 6.78 -6.07
N PHE A 52 -4.77 6.48 -6.02
CA PHE A 52 -5.33 5.75 -4.88
C PHE A 52 -5.34 4.24 -5.05
N HIS A 53 -5.38 3.78 -6.27
CA HIS A 53 -5.50 2.36 -6.58
C HIS A 53 -4.65 2.01 -7.80
N TYR A 54 -4.14 0.80 -7.81
CA TYR A 54 -3.37 0.29 -8.94
C TYR A 54 -3.63 -1.21 -9.09
N ILE A 55 -3.75 -1.70 -10.31
CA ILE A 55 -3.96 -3.13 -10.56
C ILE A 55 -2.66 -3.72 -11.10
N ALA A 56 -2.19 -4.78 -10.46
CA ALA A 56 -1.00 -5.50 -10.89
C ALA A 56 -1.17 -6.99 -10.64
N ARG A 57 -0.35 -7.79 -11.26
CA ARG A 57 -0.37 -9.24 -11.09
C ARG A 57 0.49 -9.67 -9.93
N VAL A 58 -0.09 -10.53 -9.11
CA VAL A 58 0.60 -11.16 -7.99
C VAL A 58 0.32 -12.65 -8.07
N LYS A 59 1.34 -13.46 -8.27
CA LYS A 59 1.21 -14.91 -8.40
C LYS A 59 0.19 -15.32 -9.46
N GLY A 60 0.25 -14.67 -10.61
CA GLY A 60 -0.61 -14.99 -11.75
C GLY A 60 -2.03 -14.47 -11.66
N LYS A 61 -2.36 -13.73 -10.62
CA LYS A 61 -3.70 -13.16 -10.44
C LYS A 61 -3.64 -11.65 -10.37
N ASP A 62 -4.62 -11.00 -10.96
CA ASP A 62 -4.75 -9.56 -10.83
C ASP A 62 -5.14 -9.22 -9.41
N SER A 63 -4.51 -8.22 -8.86
CA SER A 63 -4.78 -7.74 -7.50
C SER A 63 -4.84 -6.22 -7.52
N ALA A 64 -5.68 -5.66 -6.67
CA ALA A 64 -5.78 -4.22 -6.51
C ALA A 64 -4.90 -3.79 -5.34
N PHE A 65 -4.04 -2.81 -5.58
CA PHE A 65 -3.18 -2.23 -4.54
C PHE A 65 -3.83 -0.94 -4.07
N LEU A 66 -4.18 -0.92 -2.78
CA LEU A 66 -4.97 0.16 -2.19
C LEU A 66 -4.02 1.21 -1.61
N ILE A 67 -3.47 2.03 -2.47
CA ILE A 67 -2.45 3.02 -2.11
C ILE A 67 -3.01 4.05 -1.12
N GLY A 68 -4.27 4.43 -1.30
CA GLY A 68 -4.95 5.36 -0.39
C GLY A 68 -5.20 4.82 1.00
N ASP A 69 -5.00 3.52 1.21
CA ASP A 69 -5.14 2.88 2.51
C ASP A 69 -3.79 2.47 3.11
N ALA A 70 -2.69 2.95 2.55
CA ALA A 70 -1.36 2.64 3.05
C ALA A 70 -1.19 3.13 4.49
N ILE A 71 -0.52 2.31 5.29
CA ILE A 71 -0.23 2.66 6.69
C ILE A 71 1.26 2.55 6.96
N PRO A 72 1.80 3.42 7.82
CA PRO A 72 3.22 3.36 8.16
C PRO A 72 3.46 2.37 9.31
N VAL A 73 4.59 1.68 9.24
CA VAL A 73 5.07 0.84 10.34
C VAL A 73 6.58 0.95 10.39
N ILE A 74 7.19 0.42 11.44
CA ILE A 74 8.64 0.25 11.50
C ILE A 74 8.94 -1.24 11.58
N GLU A 75 10.17 -1.61 11.24
CA GLU A 75 10.55 -3.01 11.10
C GLU A 75 10.20 -3.88 12.29
N LYS A 76 10.34 -3.36 13.49
CA LYS A 76 10.06 -4.16 14.68
C LYS A 76 8.61 -4.59 14.80
N TYR A 77 7.69 -3.92 14.11
CA TYR A 77 6.28 -4.30 14.09
C TYR A 77 5.92 -5.17 12.90
N LEU A 78 6.87 -5.42 12.01
CA LEU A 78 6.68 -6.39 10.94
C LEU A 78 6.87 -7.77 11.52
N LEU A 79 5.80 -8.29 12.05
CA LEU A 79 5.84 -9.59 12.68
C LEU A 79 6.01 -10.68 11.65
N ARG A 80 6.47 -11.81 12.14
CA ARG A 80 6.74 -12.96 11.33
C ARG A 80 5.69 -13.35 10.30
N PRO A 81 4.39 -13.17 10.53
CA PRO A 81 3.41 -13.52 9.49
C PRO A 81 3.64 -12.86 8.14
N PHE A 82 4.35 -11.74 8.09
CA PHE A 82 4.68 -11.10 6.82
C PHE A 82 5.91 -11.65 6.16
N THR A 83 6.75 -12.35 6.92
CA THR A 83 8.03 -12.83 6.42
C THR A 83 8.17 -14.33 6.47
N VAL A 84 7.34 -14.98 7.24
CA VAL A 84 7.46 -16.40 7.56
C VAL A 84 7.58 -17.29 6.35
N ASN A 85 6.81 -17.04 5.35
CA ASN A 85 6.80 -17.95 4.22
C ASN A 85 7.89 -17.69 3.22
N GLY A 86 8.77 -16.77 3.50
CA GLY A 86 9.86 -16.44 2.61
C GLY A 86 9.37 -16.11 1.23
N SER A 87 8.08 -16.03 1.07
CA SER A 87 7.43 -15.79 -0.18
C SER A 87 6.72 -14.47 -0.04
N PRO A 88 7.45 -13.40 0.02
CA PRO A 88 6.82 -12.11 0.04
C PRO A 88 6.03 -12.00 -1.25
N PHE A 89 5.04 -11.16 -1.26
CA PHE A 89 4.32 -10.86 -2.45
C PHE A 89 5.29 -10.36 -3.46
N VAL A 90 5.54 -11.15 -4.46
CA VAL A 90 6.35 -10.75 -5.56
C VAL A 90 5.40 -10.18 -6.59
N VAL A 91 5.42 -8.88 -6.73
CA VAL A 91 4.81 -8.24 -7.88
C VAL A 91 5.68 -8.67 -9.05
N GLU A 92 5.08 -9.30 -10.03
CA GLU A 92 5.81 -9.96 -11.12
C GLU A 92 6.60 -9.01 -11.99
N ASP A 93 6.20 -7.76 -12.08
CA ASP A 93 6.82 -6.79 -12.97
C ASP A 93 7.36 -5.61 -12.19
N GLU A 94 8.65 -5.33 -12.35
CA GLU A 94 9.29 -4.18 -11.71
C GLU A 94 8.65 -2.86 -12.09
N LYS A 95 8.08 -2.76 -13.28
CA LYS A 95 7.37 -1.55 -13.70
C LYS A 95 6.19 -1.27 -12.79
N ASP A 96 5.52 -2.33 -12.35
CA ASP A 96 4.38 -2.18 -11.43
C ASP A 96 4.84 -1.72 -10.06
N ILE A 97 5.97 -2.24 -9.59
CA ILE A 97 6.52 -1.80 -8.30
C ILE A 97 6.86 -0.32 -8.36
N LYS A 98 7.52 0.11 -9.43
CA LYS A 98 7.87 1.53 -9.60
C LYS A 98 6.64 2.41 -9.71
N ALA A 99 5.61 1.92 -10.42
CA ALA A 99 4.36 2.67 -10.54
C ALA A 99 3.69 2.84 -9.18
N ILE A 100 3.65 1.79 -8.38
CA ILE A 100 3.06 1.85 -7.03
C ILE A 100 3.86 2.80 -6.15
N GLN A 101 5.18 2.71 -6.18
CA GLN A 101 6.06 3.61 -5.41
C GLN A 101 5.84 5.07 -5.80
N SER A 102 5.75 5.35 -7.08
CA SER A 102 5.52 6.70 -7.58
C SER A 102 4.17 7.24 -7.12
N LYS A 103 3.13 6.42 -7.23
CA LYS A 103 1.79 6.81 -6.80
C LYS A 103 1.73 7.03 -5.30
N LEU A 104 2.39 6.19 -4.53
CA LEU A 104 2.45 6.33 -3.09
C LEU A 104 3.15 7.64 -2.71
N SER A 105 4.26 7.97 -3.38
CA SER A 105 4.97 9.23 -3.12
C SER A 105 4.09 10.43 -3.40
N ARG A 106 3.33 10.40 -4.49
CA ARG A 106 2.39 11.47 -4.81
C ARG A 106 1.27 11.58 -3.78
N TYR A 107 0.72 10.43 -3.41
CA TYR A 107 -0.34 10.38 -2.40
C TYR A 107 0.14 11.00 -1.09
N LEU A 108 1.31 10.57 -0.61
CA LEU A 108 1.87 11.08 0.64
C LEU A 108 2.17 12.58 0.56
N ALA A 109 2.66 13.05 -0.58
CA ALA A 109 2.91 14.48 -0.76
C ALA A 109 1.63 15.29 -0.60
N LEU A 110 0.53 14.82 -1.18
CA LEU A 110 -0.76 15.49 -1.07
C LEU A 110 -1.30 15.46 0.35
N VAL A 111 -1.11 14.36 1.06
CA VAL A 111 -1.51 14.26 2.46
C VAL A 111 -0.69 15.23 3.31
N ARG A 112 0.64 15.30 3.10
CA ARG A 112 1.51 16.18 3.86
C ARG A 112 1.21 17.65 3.60
N ASN A 113 0.74 17.98 2.40
CA ASN A 113 0.36 19.35 2.04
C ASN A 113 -1.05 19.71 2.50
N GLY A 114 -1.75 18.80 3.15
CA GLY A 114 -3.12 19.03 3.60
C GLY A 114 -4.16 19.01 2.50
N ARG A 115 -3.79 18.59 1.29
CA ARG A 115 -4.74 18.54 0.16
C ARG A 115 -5.58 17.27 0.15
N LEU A 116 -5.12 16.24 0.83
CA LEU A 116 -5.87 15.00 0.99
C LEU A 116 -5.92 14.65 2.46
N LYS A 117 -7.10 14.20 2.89
CA LYS A 117 -7.31 13.76 4.26
C LYS A 117 -7.53 12.25 4.22
N PRO A 118 -6.56 11.45 4.63
CA PRO A 118 -6.71 10.00 4.62
C PRO A 118 -7.70 9.55 5.68
N TYR A 119 -8.22 8.35 5.49
CA TYR A 119 -9.15 7.76 6.45
C TYR A 119 -8.50 7.60 7.82
N ALA A 120 -7.27 7.09 7.86
CA ALA A 120 -6.50 7.00 9.10
C ALA A 120 -5.55 8.19 9.19
N ASP A 121 -5.23 8.59 10.43
CA ASP A 121 -4.30 9.70 10.64
C ASP A 121 -2.86 9.21 10.51
N ILE A 122 -2.46 8.94 9.29
CA ILE A 122 -1.17 8.31 9.00
C ILE A 122 0.02 9.22 9.33
N LEU A 123 -0.14 10.53 9.29
CA LEU A 123 0.95 11.44 9.64
C LEU A 123 1.24 11.42 11.13
N ASP A 124 0.21 11.33 11.96
CA ASP A 124 0.39 11.20 13.40
C ASP A 124 1.00 9.85 13.76
N ILE A 125 0.58 8.80 13.09
CA ILE A 125 1.15 7.47 13.27
C ILE A 125 2.63 7.48 12.88
N GLU A 126 2.95 8.07 11.73
CA GLU A 126 4.32 8.20 11.25
C GLU A 126 5.18 8.97 12.26
N LYS A 127 4.67 10.07 12.75
CA LYS A 127 5.36 10.90 13.72
C LYS A 127 5.67 10.12 15.00
N SER A 128 4.72 9.36 15.49
CA SER A 128 4.91 8.51 16.68
C SER A 128 5.98 7.44 16.43
N LEU A 129 5.97 6.83 15.24
CA LEU A 129 6.95 5.81 14.89
C LEU A 129 8.35 6.38 14.75
N LEU A 130 8.49 7.56 14.17
CA LEU A 130 9.77 8.24 14.04
C LEU A 130 10.34 8.58 15.43
N LYS A 131 9.47 9.00 16.34
CA LYS A 131 9.86 9.27 17.71
C LYS A 131 10.39 7.99 18.37
N GLU A 132 9.71 6.88 18.15
CA GLU A 132 10.09 5.59 18.68
C GLU A 132 11.46 5.16 18.15
N LEU A 133 11.73 5.39 16.87
CA LEU A 133 13.02 5.08 16.26
C LEU A 133 14.16 5.89 16.86
N THR A 134 13.92 7.11 17.29
CA THR A 134 14.95 7.96 17.86
C THR A 134 15.27 7.66 19.30
N LEU A 135 14.48 6.80 19.95
CA LEU A 135 14.74 6.40 21.33
C LEU A 135 15.80 5.30 21.46
N PHE A 136 16.28 4.79 20.36
CA PHE A 136 17.27 3.70 20.37
C PHE A 136 18.61 4.10 19.82
#